data_7cbd596617973b3922cf9cf7a1a692e9
#
_entry.id   7cbd596617973b3922cf9cf7a1a692e9
#
_cell.length_a   1.000
_cell.length_b   1.000
_cell.length_c   1.000
_cell.angle_alpha   90.00
_cell.angle_beta   90.00
_cell.angle_gamma   90.00
#
_symmetry.space_group_name_H-M   'P 1'
#
loop_
_entity.id
_entity.type
_entity.pdbx_description
1 polymer ?
#
loop_
_entity_poly.entity_id
_entity_poly.type
_entity_poly.pdbx_seq_one_letter_code
_entity_poly.pdbx_strand_id
1 'polypeptide(L)'
;MLSKNNLLLLSVLPIFILLASIFNKGSINLSEDNKLPINSSINKKVVALTSLSADLILNISKEALVGIPGSSILKNNEELKDIPIISSGRMPPNIEKIISLKPDLVVGAKGFHDKSLSKLNDLGIDTVYTSITNFEDLEQLHNNLALKLDATNVKPLDEILDNCYLINNDSDSNKKNIVALVSSRPILSPNQNSWAGNLISKFKLENLAAEITSKTEFKGYVNLSPEWLLKSQPENLLVIKTP
;
A
#
# COMPACT_ATOMS: atom_id res chain seq x y z
N MET A 1 2.32 26.80 -7.60
CA MET A 1 1.04 26.42 -6.96
C MET A 1 0.74 24.98 -7.41
N LEU A 2 1.04 23.99 -6.59
CA LEU A 2 0.71 22.60 -6.89
C LEU A 2 -0.80 22.41 -6.70
N SER A 3 -1.46 21.85 -7.70
CA SER A 3 -2.90 21.55 -7.65
C SER A 3 -3.21 20.62 -6.46
N LYS A 4 -4.37 20.79 -5.82
CA LYS A 4 -4.85 19.90 -4.73
C LYS A 4 -4.81 18.40 -5.08
N ASN A 5 -4.87 18.06 -6.37
CA ASN A 5 -4.79 16.68 -6.86
C ASN A 5 -3.37 16.09 -6.82
N ASN A 6 -2.34 16.94 -6.90
CA ASN A 6 -0.95 16.49 -6.75
C ASN A 6 -0.58 16.24 -5.28
N LEU A 7 -1.35 16.79 -4.36
CA LEU A 7 -1.14 16.68 -2.92
C LEU A 7 -1.52 15.29 -2.38
N LEU A 8 -2.61 14.73 -2.87
CA LEU A 8 -3.05 13.36 -2.52
C LEU A 8 -2.03 12.31 -3.00
N LEU A 9 -1.38 12.54 -4.14
CA LEU A 9 -0.31 11.71 -4.67
C LEU A 9 0.93 11.70 -3.77
N LEU A 10 1.27 12.82 -3.15
CA LEU A 10 2.40 12.92 -2.22
C LEU A 10 2.16 12.19 -0.89
N SER A 11 0.91 12.05 -0.46
CA SER A 11 0.56 11.35 0.79
C SER A 11 0.48 9.82 0.63
N VAL A 12 0.26 9.33 -0.57
CA VAL A 12 0.09 7.90 -0.86
C VAL A 12 1.38 7.26 -1.41
N LEU A 13 2.21 8.04 -2.11
CA LEU A 13 3.43 7.54 -2.77
C LEU A 13 4.48 6.94 -1.82
N PRO A 14 4.77 7.53 -0.64
CA PRO A 14 5.72 6.95 0.33
C PRO A 14 5.27 5.60 0.88
N ILE A 15 3.97 5.38 0.95
CA ILE A 15 3.35 4.17 1.48
C ILE A 15 3.67 2.96 0.60
N PHE A 16 3.61 3.14 -0.73
CA PHE A 16 3.92 2.10 -1.69
C PHE A 16 5.38 1.64 -1.62
N ILE A 17 6.31 2.57 -1.38
CA ILE A 17 7.74 2.24 -1.29
C ILE A 17 8.01 1.39 -0.04
N LEU A 18 7.32 1.67 1.07
CA LEU A 18 7.49 0.93 2.30
C LEU A 18 6.90 -0.48 2.19
N LEU A 19 5.70 -0.62 1.64
CA LEU A 19 5.07 -1.93 1.41
C LEU A 19 5.82 -2.75 0.35
N ALA A 20 6.19 -2.16 -0.79
CA ALA A 20 6.97 -2.85 -1.81
C ALA A 20 8.35 -3.31 -1.32
N SER A 21 8.99 -2.58 -0.40
CA SER A 21 10.26 -3.00 0.20
C SER A 21 10.09 -4.13 1.22
N ILE A 22 8.93 -4.22 1.86
CA ILE A 22 8.58 -5.31 2.77
C ILE A 22 8.31 -6.59 1.97
N PHE A 23 7.57 -6.49 0.87
CA PHE A 23 7.22 -7.63 0.02
C PHE A 23 8.37 -8.12 -0.88
N ASN A 24 9.27 -7.22 -1.33
CA ASN A 24 10.34 -7.57 -2.28
C ASN A 24 11.61 -8.15 -1.64
N LYS A 25 11.77 -8.13 -0.30
CA LYS A 25 12.88 -8.79 0.40
C LYS A 25 12.59 -10.20 0.89
N GLY A 26 11.36 -10.65 0.74
CA GLY A 26 10.90 -11.95 1.22
C GLY A 26 10.86 -13.03 0.16
N SER A 27 11.96 -13.28 -0.59
CA SER A 27 12.18 -14.63 -1.10
C SER A 27 12.60 -15.52 0.08
N ILE A 28 11.65 -15.76 0.97
CA ILE A 28 11.81 -16.80 1.99
C ILE A 28 11.65 -18.10 1.24
N ASN A 29 12.75 -18.86 1.13
CA ASN A 29 12.69 -20.28 0.85
C ASN A 29 11.91 -20.95 1.99
N LEU A 30 10.60 -20.94 1.90
CA LEU A 30 9.75 -21.81 2.68
C LEU A 30 9.98 -23.22 2.14
N SER A 31 10.55 -24.07 2.98
CA SER A 31 10.60 -25.49 2.74
C SER A 31 9.25 -26.00 2.23
N GLU A 32 9.26 -26.77 1.17
CA GLU A 32 8.10 -27.24 0.37
C GLU A 32 7.10 -28.14 1.14
N ASP A 33 7.21 -28.32 2.46
CA ASP A 33 6.53 -29.39 3.18
C ASP A 33 5.19 -29.06 3.85
N ASN A 34 4.53 -27.92 3.52
CA ASN A 34 3.16 -27.68 3.99
C ASN A 34 2.28 -26.99 2.96
N LYS A 35 2.21 -27.55 1.75
CA LYS A 35 1.12 -27.24 0.82
C LYS A 35 -0.13 -27.99 1.28
N LEU A 36 -0.93 -27.38 2.14
CA LEU A 36 -2.33 -27.76 2.27
C LEU A 36 -2.99 -27.59 0.87
N PRO A 37 -3.82 -28.52 0.42
CA PRO A 37 -4.44 -28.41 -0.89
C PRO A 37 -5.37 -27.20 -0.92
N ILE A 38 -4.92 -26.12 -1.56
CA ILE A 38 -5.76 -24.98 -1.90
C ILE A 38 -6.65 -25.42 -3.06
N ASN A 39 -7.78 -26.03 -2.74
CA ASN A 39 -8.75 -26.49 -3.73
C ASN A 39 -10.04 -25.67 -3.63
N SER A 40 -9.93 -24.36 -3.80
CA SER A 40 -11.03 -23.52 -4.28
C SER A 40 -10.49 -22.74 -5.47
N SER A 41 -10.84 -23.15 -6.68
CA SER A 41 -10.54 -22.38 -7.87
C SER A 41 -11.30 -21.05 -7.76
N ILE A 42 -10.57 -19.97 -7.41
CA ILE A 42 -11.12 -18.62 -7.47
C ILE A 42 -11.38 -18.34 -8.94
N ASN A 43 -12.64 -18.33 -9.33
CA ASN A 43 -13.08 -18.11 -10.71
C ASN A 43 -13.28 -16.63 -11.04
N LYS A 44 -13.17 -15.74 -10.05
CA LYS A 44 -13.42 -14.31 -10.22
C LYS A 44 -12.21 -13.59 -10.77
N LYS A 45 -12.44 -12.71 -11.75
CA LYS A 45 -11.44 -11.89 -12.43
C LYS A 45 -11.45 -10.48 -11.87
N VAL A 46 -10.31 -9.99 -11.44
CA VAL A 46 -10.18 -8.66 -10.84
C VAL A 46 -9.21 -7.79 -11.63
N VAL A 47 -9.62 -6.55 -11.85
CA VAL A 47 -8.73 -5.50 -12.36
C VAL A 47 -8.39 -4.54 -11.22
N ALA A 48 -7.11 -4.34 -10.96
CA ALA A 48 -6.61 -3.37 -10.01
C ALA A 48 -6.23 -2.06 -10.71
N LEU A 49 -6.75 -0.94 -10.22
CA LEU A 49 -6.42 0.40 -10.73
C LEU A 49 -5.29 1.08 -9.95
N THR A 50 -4.85 0.49 -8.82
CA THR A 50 -3.73 0.98 -8.00
C THR A 50 -2.73 -0.15 -7.74
N SER A 51 -1.47 0.21 -7.49
CA SER A 51 -0.45 -0.77 -7.13
C SER A 51 -0.78 -1.46 -5.81
N LEU A 52 -1.34 -0.74 -4.84
CA LEU A 52 -1.79 -1.32 -3.57
C LEU A 52 -2.84 -2.41 -3.78
N SER A 53 -3.86 -2.11 -4.59
CA SER A 53 -4.90 -3.10 -4.89
C SER A 53 -4.33 -4.31 -5.63
N ALA A 54 -3.36 -4.10 -6.54
CA ALA A 54 -2.71 -5.20 -7.24
C ALA A 54 -1.94 -6.10 -6.27
N ASP A 55 -1.18 -5.52 -5.33
CA ASP A 55 -0.42 -6.28 -4.34
C ASP A 55 -1.35 -7.04 -3.38
N LEU A 56 -2.45 -6.42 -2.91
CA LEU A 56 -3.42 -7.11 -2.06
C LEU A 56 -4.08 -8.30 -2.77
N ILE A 57 -4.49 -8.11 -4.03
CA ILE A 57 -5.12 -9.18 -4.80
C ILE A 57 -4.11 -10.28 -5.11
N LEU A 58 -2.86 -9.94 -5.43
CA LEU A 58 -1.78 -10.90 -5.63
C LEU A 58 -1.57 -11.80 -4.41
N ASN A 59 -1.61 -11.21 -3.20
CA ASN A 59 -1.49 -11.96 -1.94
C ASN A 59 -2.69 -12.85 -1.63
N ILE A 60 -3.89 -12.47 -2.11
CA ILE A 60 -5.11 -13.27 -1.93
C ILE A 60 -5.16 -14.38 -2.98
N SER A 61 -5.01 -14.02 -4.26
CA SER A 61 -4.96 -14.95 -5.40
C SER A 61 -4.36 -14.28 -6.62
N LYS A 62 -3.23 -14.81 -7.06
CA LYS A 62 -2.58 -14.37 -8.30
C LYS A 62 -3.48 -14.58 -9.52
N GLU A 63 -4.16 -15.70 -9.57
CA GLU A 63 -5.00 -16.13 -10.70
C GLU A 63 -6.21 -15.21 -10.90
N ALA A 64 -6.67 -14.56 -9.82
CA ALA A 64 -7.76 -13.60 -9.91
C ALA A 64 -7.36 -12.29 -10.60
N LEU A 65 -6.08 -11.92 -10.57
CA LEU A 65 -5.60 -10.63 -11.06
C LEU A 65 -5.40 -10.65 -12.59
N VAL A 66 -6.33 -10.02 -13.33
CA VAL A 66 -6.32 -10.01 -14.81
C VAL A 66 -5.92 -8.68 -15.44
N GLY A 67 -5.71 -7.62 -14.65
CA GLY A 67 -5.27 -6.31 -15.14
C GLY A 67 -4.68 -5.46 -14.02
N ILE A 68 -3.60 -4.74 -14.32
CA ILE A 68 -2.86 -3.92 -13.36
C ILE A 68 -2.56 -2.52 -13.92
N PRO A 69 -2.31 -1.51 -13.05
CA PRO A 69 -1.86 -0.20 -13.51
C PRO A 69 -0.41 -0.25 -13.99
N GLY A 70 -0.06 0.61 -14.94
CA GLY A 70 1.32 0.86 -15.33
C GLY A 70 2.06 1.62 -14.23
N SER A 71 2.74 0.92 -13.35
CA SER A 71 3.47 1.47 -12.20
C SER A 71 4.92 1.02 -12.21
N SER A 72 5.86 1.95 -11.91
CA SER A 72 7.27 1.61 -11.75
C SER A 72 7.52 0.64 -10.59
N ILE A 73 6.65 0.67 -9.58
CA ILE A 73 6.72 -0.21 -8.41
C ILE A 73 6.45 -1.66 -8.79
N LEU A 74 5.48 -1.89 -9.69
CA LEU A 74 5.07 -3.23 -10.11
C LEU A 74 5.97 -3.85 -11.18
N LYS A 75 6.77 -3.03 -11.88
CA LYS A 75 7.59 -3.49 -13.02
C LYS A 75 8.62 -4.57 -12.66
N ASN A 76 9.12 -4.57 -11.44
CA ASN A 76 10.16 -5.50 -11.00
C ASN A 76 9.58 -6.78 -10.36
N ASN A 77 8.26 -6.91 -10.32
CA ASN A 77 7.61 -8.10 -9.80
C ASN A 77 7.40 -9.10 -10.95
N GLU A 78 8.20 -10.17 -10.96
CA GLU A 78 8.15 -11.23 -11.97
C GLU A 78 6.79 -11.92 -12.06
N GLU A 79 6.04 -11.94 -10.96
CA GLU A 79 4.71 -12.56 -10.94
C GLU A 79 3.67 -11.76 -11.72
N LEU A 80 3.92 -10.46 -11.95
CA LEU A 80 3.00 -9.53 -12.61
C LEU A 80 3.35 -9.25 -14.08
N LYS A 81 4.46 -9.77 -14.58
CA LYS A 81 5.00 -9.44 -15.92
C LYS A 81 4.05 -9.75 -17.08
N ASP A 82 3.27 -10.82 -16.94
CA ASP A 82 2.36 -11.30 -17.97
C ASP A 82 0.94 -10.71 -17.84
N ILE A 83 0.67 -9.93 -16.79
CA ILE A 83 -0.64 -9.33 -16.54
C ILE A 83 -0.81 -8.04 -17.37
N PRO A 84 -1.91 -7.89 -18.11
CA PRO A 84 -2.17 -6.72 -18.93
C PRO A 84 -2.14 -5.40 -18.17
N ILE A 85 -1.39 -4.42 -18.67
CA ILE A 85 -1.37 -3.06 -18.13
C ILE A 85 -2.57 -2.29 -18.67
N ILE A 86 -3.44 -1.79 -17.78
CA ILE A 86 -4.70 -1.11 -18.13
C ILE A 86 -4.61 0.42 -18.08
N SER A 87 -3.52 0.96 -17.58
CA SER A 87 -3.26 2.40 -17.55
C SER A 87 -1.77 2.69 -17.68
N SER A 88 -1.40 3.86 -18.20
CA SER A 88 -0.02 4.32 -18.24
C SER A 88 0.27 5.28 -17.08
N GLY A 89 0.47 4.73 -15.89
CA GLY A 89 0.82 5.51 -14.69
C GLY A 89 -0.25 6.52 -14.28
N ARG A 90 0.00 7.81 -14.53
CA ARG A 90 -0.90 8.92 -14.14
C ARG A 90 -2.09 9.15 -15.07
N MET A 91 -2.17 8.44 -16.18
CA MET A 91 -3.30 8.55 -17.11
C MET A 91 -4.53 7.80 -16.58
N PRO A 92 -5.74 8.26 -16.90
CA PRO A 92 -6.95 7.50 -16.59
C PRO A 92 -6.87 6.08 -17.16
N PRO A 93 -7.48 5.10 -16.48
CA PRO A 93 -7.48 3.72 -16.96
C PRO A 93 -8.25 3.59 -18.29
N ASN A 94 -7.78 2.71 -19.14
CA ASN A 94 -8.43 2.41 -20.41
C ASN A 94 -9.65 1.52 -20.18
N ILE A 95 -10.84 2.13 -20.22
CA ILE A 95 -12.11 1.45 -19.92
C ILE A 95 -12.38 0.32 -20.91
N GLU A 96 -12.11 0.51 -22.21
CA GLU A 96 -12.33 -0.53 -23.24
C GLU A 96 -11.45 -1.76 -22.98
N LYS A 97 -10.18 -1.52 -22.60
CA LYS A 97 -9.28 -2.59 -22.25
C LYS A 97 -9.74 -3.32 -20.99
N ILE A 98 -10.23 -2.60 -19.99
CA ILE A 98 -10.79 -3.22 -18.77
C ILE A 98 -11.98 -4.12 -19.14
N ILE A 99 -12.93 -3.61 -19.92
CA ILE A 99 -14.11 -4.39 -20.35
C ILE A 99 -13.70 -5.63 -21.16
N SER A 100 -12.67 -5.52 -22.01
CA SER A 100 -12.21 -6.66 -22.81
C SER A 100 -11.62 -7.79 -21.98
N LEU A 101 -11.14 -7.51 -20.78
CA LEU A 101 -10.67 -8.51 -19.80
C LEU A 101 -11.81 -9.26 -19.10
N LYS A 102 -13.05 -8.77 -19.27
CA LYS A 102 -14.27 -9.32 -18.64
C LYS A 102 -14.09 -9.53 -17.13
N PRO A 103 -13.74 -8.47 -16.37
CA PRO A 103 -13.58 -8.60 -14.93
C PRO A 103 -14.94 -8.72 -14.24
N ASP A 104 -14.97 -9.47 -13.14
CA ASP A 104 -16.09 -9.51 -12.21
C ASP A 104 -16.03 -8.35 -11.22
N LEU A 105 -14.81 -7.87 -10.93
CA LEU A 105 -14.54 -6.80 -9.95
C LEU A 105 -13.46 -5.85 -10.44
N VAL A 106 -13.68 -4.55 -10.21
CA VAL A 106 -12.63 -3.51 -10.42
C VAL A 106 -12.40 -2.74 -9.12
N VAL A 107 -11.14 -2.64 -8.71
CA VAL A 107 -10.72 -2.01 -7.45
C VAL A 107 -9.92 -0.76 -7.72
N GLY A 108 -10.34 0.39 -7.17
CA GLY A 108 -9.65 1.66 -7.41
C GLY A 108 -9.75 2.65 -6.24
N ALA A 109 -8.90 3.67 -6.24
CA ALA A 109 -8.84 4.67 -5.19
C ALA A 109 -9.99 5.69 -5.29
N LYS A 110 -10.67 5.92 -4.18
CA LYS A 110 -11.69 6.96 -4.01
C LYS A 110 -11.07 8.34 -4.25
N GLY A 111 -11.80 9.21 -4.92
CA GLY A 111 -11.36 10.55 -5.28
C GLY A 111 -10.45 10.60 -6.51
N PHE A 112 -9.83 9.49 -6.90
CA PHE A 112 -8.94 9.40 -8.05
C PHE A 112 -9.57 8.65 -9.24
N HIS A 113 -10.24 7.53 -8.96
CA HIS A 113 -10.83 6.67 -9.97
C HIS A 113 -12.37 6.74 -10.02
N ASP A 114 -13.00 7.68 -9.31
CA ASP A 114 -14.46 7.74 -9.15
C ASP A 114 -15.22 7.70 -10.48
N LYS A 115 -14.78 8.51 -11.45
CA LYS A 115 -15.43 8.56 -12.78
C LYS A 115 -15.31 7.21 -13.53
N SER A 116 -14.17 6.57 -13.44
CA SER A 116 -13.92 5.29 -14.10
C SER A 116 -14.70 4.16 -13.45
N LEU A 117 -14.70 4.11 -12.12
CA LEU A 117 -15.43 3.11 -11.35
C LEU A 117 -16.94 3.27 -11.52
N SER A 118 -17.46 4.52 -11.47
CA SER A 118 -18.89 4.75 -11.74
C SER A 118 -19.30 4.25 -13.11
N LYS A 119 -18.53 4.59 -14.17
CA LYS A 119 -18.82 4.13 -15.53
C LYS A 119 -18.78 2.60 -15.66
N LEU A 120 -17.85 1.93 -14.99
CA LEU A 120 -17.78 0.46 -15.00
C LEU A 120 -18.95 -0.16 -14.24
N ASN A 121 -19.36 0.44 -13.12
CA ASN A 121 -20.53 0.01 -12.37
C ASN A 121 -21.83 0.17 -13.17
N ASP A 122 -21.98 1.28 -13.93
CA ASP A 122 -23.12 1.50 -14.82
C ASP A 122 -23.20 0.44 -15.95
N LEU A 123 -22.07 -0.19 -16.27
CA LEU A 123 -21.98 -1.31 -17.21
C LEU A 123 -22.17 -2.69 -16.56
N GLY A 124 -22.53 -2.73 -15.27
CA GLY A 124 -22.81 -3.96 -14.53
C GLY A 124 -21.57 -4.68 -14.02
N ILE A 125 -20.40 -4.02 -13.96
CA ILE A 125 -19.18 -4.58 -13.38
C ILE A 125 -19.08 -4.11 -11.92
N ASP A 126 -18.92 -5.03 -10.99
CA ASP A 126 -18.75 -4.69 -9.57
C ASP A 126 -17.53 -3.81 -9.34
N THR A 127 -17.65 -2.83 -8.44
CA THR A 127 -16.55 -1.92 -8.13
C THR A 127 -16.32 -1.79 -6.63
N VAL A 128 -15.03 -1.64 -6.25
CA VAL A 128 -14.61 -1.33 -4.87
C VAL A 128 -13.80 -0.04 -4.87
N TYR A 129 -14.23 0.92 -4.05
CA TYR A 129 -13.54 2.17 -3.80
C TYR A 129 -12.65 2.02 -2.58
N THR A 130 -11.35 2.21 -2.73
CA THR A 130 -10.40 2.14 -1.63
C THR A 130 -10.13 3.53 -1.06
N SER A 131 -10.12 3.63 0.27
CA SER A 131 -9.74 4.87 0.99
C SER A 131 -8.99 4.44 2.24
N ILE A 132 -7.66 4.44 2.16
CA ILE A 132 -6.79 3.93 3.22
C ILE A 132 -6.15 5.12 3.92
N THR A 133 -6.39 5.24 5.22
CA THR A 133 -5.84 6.29 6.09
C THR A 133 -4.98 5.73 7.22
N ASN A 134 -5.18 4.49 7.58
CA ASN A 134 -4.46 3.75 8.63
C ASN A 134 -4.35 2.27 8.28
N PHE A 135 -3.72 1.49 9.14
CA PHE A 135 -3.50 0.06 8.90
C PHE A 135 -4.80 -0.74 9.02
N GLU A 136 -5.69 -0.35 9.89
CA GLU A 136 -7.00 -0.95 10.07
C GLU A 136 -7.85 -0.87 8.81
N ASP A 137 -7.81 0.27 8.08
CA ASP A 137 -8.47 0.40 6.77
C ASP A 137 -7.89 -0.58 5.75
N LEU A 138 -6.58 -0.82 5.80
CA LEU A 138 -5.91 -1.78 4.91
C LEU A 138 -6.34 -3.22 5.20
N GLU A 139 -6.41 -3.60 6.47
CA GLU A 139 -6.90 -4.92 6.90
C GLU A 139 -8.35 -5.14 6.47
N GLN A 140 -9.20 -4.13 6.69
CA GLN A 140 -10.60 -4.18 6.26
C GLN A 140 -10.72 -4.34 4.74
N LEU A 141 -9.91 -3.62 3.97
CA LEU A 141 -9.87 -3.76 2.52
C LEU A 141 -9.44 -5.18 2.11
N HIS A 142 -8.36 -5.69 2.71
CA HIS A 142 -7.86 -7.03 2.44
C HIS A 142 -8.93 -8.11 2.71
N ASN A 143 -9.56 -8.04 3.89
CA ASN A 143 -10.62 -8.97 4.27
C ASN A 143 -11.85 -8.86 3.35
N ASN A 144 -12.23 -7.65 2.97
CA ASN A 144 -13.35 -7.43 2.03
C ASN A 144 -13.04 -8.01 0.64
N LEU A 145 -11.82 -7.83 0.14
CA LEU A 145 -11.39 -8.41 -1.13
C LEU A 145 -11.37 -9.95 -1.06
N ALA A 146 -10.88 -10.51 0.03
CA ALA A 146 -10.89 -11.96 0.24
C ALA A 146 -12.31 -12.54 0.20
N LEU A 147 -13.26 -11.89 0.89
CA LEU A 147 -14.67 -12.27 0.86
C LEU A 147 -15.29 -12.14 -0.54
N LYS A 148 -15.02 -11.03 -1.24
CA LYS A 148 -15.53 -10.81 -2.60
C LYS A 148 -14.97 -11.79 -3.61
N LEU A 149 -13.78 -12.33 -3.37
CA LEU A 149 -13.12 -13.33 -4.21
C LEU A 149 -13.48 -14.77 -3.82
N ASP A 150 -14.33 -14.97 -2.79
CA ASP A 150 -14.62 -16.28 -2.22
C ASP A 150 -13.34 -17.04 -1.81
N ALA A 151 -12.30 -16.28 -1.41
CA ALA A 151 -11.02 -16.84 -1.05
C ALA A 151 -11.06 -17.44 0.36
N THR A 152 -10.66 -18.69 0.46
CA THR A 152 -10.53 -19.40 1.74
C THR A 152 -9.04 -19.47 2.15
N ASN A 153 -8.76 -19.46 3.45
CA ASN A 153 -7.39 -19.58 3.98
C ASN A 153 -6.44 -18.43 3.59
N VAL A 154 -6.97 -17.22 3.44
CA VAL A 154 -6.16 -16.04 3.21
C VAL A 154 -5.43 -15.66 4.50
N LYS A 155 -4.12 -15.46 4.42
CA LYS A 155 -3.31 -15.05 5.58
C LYS A 155 -3.68 -13.63 6.00
N PRO A 156 -3.96 -13.40 7.30
CA PRO A 156 -4.15 -12.04 7.81
C PRO A 156 -2.92 -11.16 7.56
N LEU A 157 -3.13 -9.87 7.31
CA LEU A 157 -2.02 -8.93 7.10
C LEU A 157 -1.13 -8.79 8.34
N ASP A 158 -1.69 -8.91 9.54
CA ASP A 158 -0.91 -8.92 10.79
C ASP A 158 0.09 -10.07 10.83
N GLU A 159 -0.28 -11.27 10.37
CA GLU A 159 0.64 -12.42 10.29
C GLU A 159 1.80 -12.14 9.32
N ILE A 160 1.55 -11.44 8.22
CA ILE A 160 2.60 -11.03 7.29
C ILE A 160 3.56 -10.04 7.95
N LEU A 161 3.03 -9.10 8.75
CA LEU A 161 3.85 -8.15 9.50
C LEU A 161 4.65 -8.84 10.61
N ASP A 162 4.06 -9.77 11.32
CA ASP A 162 4.75 -10.53 12.39
C ASP A 162 5.96 -11.28 11.83
N ASN A 163 5.86 -11.85 10.65
CA ASN A 163 7.01 -12.46 9.98
C ASN A 163 8.13 -11.43 9.67
N CYS A 164 7.77 -10.17 9.37
CA CYS A 164 8.75 -9.10 9.22
C CYS A 164 9.43 -8.73 10.55
N TYR A 165 8.72 -8.84 11.69
CA TYR A 165 9.32 -8.61 13.02
C TYR A 165 10.31 -9.70 13.41
N LEU A 166 10.04 -10.96 13.08
CA LEU A 166 10.93 -12.08 13.40
C LEU A 166 12.30 -11.97 12.73
N ILE A 167 12.38 -11.31 11.59
CA ILE A 167 13.65 -11.06 10.88
C ILE A 167 14.52 -10.01 11.61
N ASN A 168 13.91 -9.16 12.44
CA ASN A 168 14.58 -8.07 13.16
C ASN A 168 14.73 -8.31 14.67
N ASN A 169 14.45 -9.52 15.17
CA ASN A 169 14.58 -9.87 16.57
C ASN A 169 16.04 -10.07 17.01
N ASP A 170 16.80 -8.99 17.02
CA ASP A 170 17.74 -8.80 18.10
C ASP A 170 16.93 -8.47 19.34
N SER A 171 17.05 -9.30 20.36
CA SER A 171 16.28 -9.36 21.60
C SER A 171 16.50 -8.15 22.53
N ASP A 172 16.65 -6.96 21.97
CA ASP A 172 16.81 -5.73 22.75
C ASP A 172 15.44 -5.09 22.99
N SER A 173 15.00 -5.12 24.22
CA SER A 173 13.70 -4.66 24.72
C SER A 173 13.48 -3.14 24.61
N ASN A 174 14.44 -2.39 24.05
CA ASN A 174 14.33 -0.96 23.79
C ASN A 174 13.71 -0.71 22.42
N LYS A 175 12.53 -0.09 22.40
CA LYS A 175 11.96 0.45 21.16
C LYS A 175 12.97 1.41 20.54
N LYS A 176 13.47 1.07 19.37
CA LYS A 176 14.37 1.97 18.61
C LYS A 176 13.60 3.22 18.22
N ASN A 177 14.09 4.37 18.62
CA ASN A 177 13.50 5.64 18.25
C ASN A 177 13.87 6.03 16.80
N ILE A 178 12.93 6.66 16.11
CA ILE A 178 13.06 6.98 14.70
C ILE A 178 12.45 8.34 14.36
N VAL A 179 13.04 9.03 13.41
CA VAL A 179 12.40 10.13 12.68
C VAL A 179 12.30 9.74 11.21
N ALA A 180 11.09 9.77 10.65
CA ALA A 180 10.88 9.57 9.23
C ALA A 180 10.78 10.91 8.51
N LEU A 181 11.47 11.04 7.38
CA LEU A 181 11.42 12.24 6.53
C LEU A 181 10.84 11.90 5.17
N VAL A 182 9.75 12.56 4.79
CA VAL A 182 9.09 12.41 3.49
C VAL A 182 9.45 13.54 2.52
N SER A 183 10.05 14.61 3.02
CA SER A 183 10.60 15.72 2.25
C SER A 183 11.74 16.37 3.02
N SER A 184 12.72 16.91 2.32
CA SER A 184 13.82 17.66 2.88
C SER A 184 13.67 19.19 2.75
N ARG A 185 12.74 19.65 1.90
CA ARG A 185 12.48 21.09 1.68
C ARG A 185 10.99 21.31 1.39
N PRO A 186 10.19 21.68 2.40
CA PRO A 186 10.52 21.73 3.83
C PRO A 186 10.82 20.34 4.42
N ILE A 187 11.46 20.29 5.59
CA ILE A 187 11.66 19.03 6.32
C ILE A 187 10.28 18.59 6.84
N LEU A 188 9.71 17.56 6.20
CA LEU A 188 8.37 17.09 6.49
C LEU A 188 8.44 15.68 7.07
N SER A 189 7.82 15.47 8.22
CA SER A 189 7.77 14.20 8.94
C SER A 189 6.32 13.76 9.19
N PRO A 190 6.01 12.48 9.09
CA PRO A 190 4.70 11.95 9.48
C PRO A 190 4.57 11.93 11.01
N ASN A 191 3.40 12.36 11.51
CA ASN A 191 3.01 12.17 12.90
C ASN A 191 2.05 10.97 13.06
N GLN A 192 1.60 10.69 14.27
CA GLN A 192 0.70 9.56 14.56
C GLN A 192 -0.62 9.57 13.78
N ASN A 193 -1.07 10.73 13.27
CA ASN A 193 -2.32 10.88 12.52
C ASN A 193 -2.13 10.67 11.00
N SER A 194 -0.94 10.26 10.57
CA SER A 194 -0.66 9.88 9.19
C SER A 194 -0.61 8.35 9.05
N TRP A 195 -0.84 7.88 7.84
CA TRP A 195 -0.61 6.48 7.50
C TRP A 195 0.80 6.02 7.87
N ALA A 196 1.83 6.77 7.47
CA ALA A 196 3.21 6.40 7.73
C ALA A 196 3.53 6.38 9.23
N GLY A 197 2.98 7.33 10.01
CA GLY A 197 3.12 7.34 11.47
C GLY A 197 2.40 6.16 12.13
N ASN A 198 1.21 5.80 11.65
CA ASN A 198 0.49 4.62 12.11
C ASN A 198 1.30 3.34 11.83
N LEU A 199 1.86 3.22 10.63
CA LEU A 199 2.68 2.08 10.25
C LEU A 199 3.96 1.97 11.10
N ILE A 200 4.65 3.08 11.38
CA ILE A 200 5.82 3.11 12.28
C ILE A 200 5.44 2.52 13.65
N SER A 201 4.29 2.89 14.18
CA SER A 201 3.79 2.35 15.46
C SER A 201 3.48 0.85 15.39
N LYS A 202 2.90 0.38 14.30
CA LYS A 202 2.66 -1.05 14.05
C LYS A 202 3.98 -1.85 14.01
N PHE A 203 5.06 -1.27 13.49
CA PHE A 203 6.41 -1.86 13.55
C PHE A 203 7.08 -1.75 14.93
N LYS A 204 6.35 -1.35 15.97
CA LYS A 204 6.85 -1.21 17.35
C LYS A 204 8.03 -0.25 17.47
N LEU A 205 8.16 0.69 16.52
CA LEU A 205 9.15 1.76 16.53
C LEU A 205 8.57 2.99 17.24
N GLU A 206 9.44 3.75 17.91
CA GLU A 206 9.07 5.01 18.55
C GLU A 206 9.28 6.17 17.57
N ASN A 207 8.18 6.72 17.05
CA ASN A 207 8.25 7.89 16.18
C ASN A 207 8.39 9.17 17.03
N LEU A 208 9.56 9.79 17.04
CA LEU A 208 9.81 11.02 17.81
C LEU A 208 8.96 12.22 17.34
N ALA A 209 8.44 12.18 16.11
CA ALA A 209 7.53 13.19 15.60
C ALA A 209 6.04 12.87 15.84
N ALA A 210 5.70 11.77 16.52
CA ALA A 210 4.34 11.26 16.64
C ALA A 210 3.35 12.29 17.22
N GLU A 211 3.72 13.00 18.26
CA GLU A 211 2.85 13.94 18.99
C GLU A 211 3.01 15.39 18.53
N ILE A 212 3.93 15.65 17.61
CA ILE A 212 4.14 17.02 17.13
C ILE A 212 2.92 17.42 16.31
N THR A 213 2.38 18.59 16.66
CA THR A 213 1.30 19.24 15.93
C THR A 213 1.83 20.52 15.30
N SER A 214 1.75 20.64 13.99
CA SER A 214 2.03 21.90 13.30
C SER A 214 0.92 22.18 12.28
N LYS A 215 0.67 23.46 12.02
CA LYS A 215 -0.25 23.86 10.94
C LYS A 215 0.46 23.63 9.61
N THR A 216 0.24 22.46 9.03
CA THR A 216 0.68 22.15 7.66
C THR A 216 -0.54 21.99 6.76
N GLU A 217 -0.33 22.17 5.46
CA GLU A 217 -1.36 21.85 4.46
C GLU A 217 -1.65 20.35 4.36
N PHE A 218 -0.78 19.52 4.96
CA PHE A 218 -0.82 18.07 4.90
C PHE A 218 -1.25 17.49 6.25
N LYS A 219 -2.48 17.04 6.33
CA LYS A 219 -3.01 16.39 7.54
C LYS A 219 -2.14 15.16 7.87
N GLY A 220 -1.72 15.07 9.13
CA GLY A 220 -0.89 13.95 9.60
C GLY A 220 0.61 14.13 9.34
N TYR A 221 1.03 15.29 8.82
CA TYR A 221 2.44 15.62 8.63
C TYR A 221 2.80 16.91 9.33
N VAL A 222 4.04 17.03 9.74
CA VAL A 222 4.56 18.16 10.51
C VAL A 222 5.85 18.68 9.88
N ASN A 223 6.01 20.01 9.91
CA ASN A 223 7.27 20.64 9.54
C ASN A 223 8.21 20.58 10.74
N LEU A 224 9.38 19.99 10.53
CA LEU A 224 10.47 19.99 11.52
C LEU A 224 11.48 21.07 11.20
N SER A 225 12.03 21.72 12.23
CA SER A 225 13.21 22.55 12.03
C SER A 225 14.49 21.71 12.08
N PRO A 226 15.55 22.16 11.39
CA PRO A 226 16.86 21.51 11.51
C PRO A 226 17.36 21.40 12.96
N GLU A 227 17.11 22.45 13.77
CA GLU A 227 17.49 22.50 15.17
C GLU A 227 16.75 21.44 15.99
N TRP A 228 15.44 21.24 15.72
CA TRP A 228 14.68 20.20 16.37
C TRP A 228 15.24 18.82 16.04
N LEU A 229 15.54 18.57 14.77
CA LEU A 229 16.09 17.30 14.31
C LEU A 229 17.44 16.99 14.97
N LEU A 230 18.32 17.99 15.09
CA LEU A 230 19.60 17.84 15.79
C LEU A 230 19.42 17.62 17.29
N LYS A 231 18.45 18.30 17.91
CA LYS A 231 18.19 18.18 19.35
C LYS A 231 17.50 16.86 19.71
N SER A 232 16.65 16.33 18.84
CA SER A 232 15.92 15.08 19.09
C SER A 232 16.83 13.85 19.09
N GLN A 233 18.00 13.92 18.47
CA GLN A 233 19.01 12.85 18.39
C GLN A 233 18.41 11.47 18.10
N PRO A 234 17.70 11.31 16.98
CA PRO A 234 17.10 10.02 16.65
C PRO A 234 18.18 8.96 16.45
N GLU A 235 17.96 7.76 16.98
CA GLU A 235 18.84 6.61 16.72
C GLU A 235 18.83 6.23 15.25
N ASN A 236 17.68 6.39 14.61
CA ASN A 236 17.50 6.07 13.20
C ASN A 236 16.78 7.20 12.45
N LEU A 237 17.27 7.48 11.26
CA LEU A 237 16.65 8.43 10.34
C LEU A 237 16.20 7.69 9.08
N LEU A 238 14.88 7.58 8.90
CA LEU A 238 14.28 6.99 7.70
C LEU A 238 14.00 8.10 6.67
N VAL A 239 14.73 8.09 5.57
CA VAL A 239 14.50 9.05 4.48
C VAL A 239 13.74 8.35 3.35
N ILE A 240 12.53 8.80 3.08
CA ILE A 240 11.68 8.27 2.02
C ILE A 240 11.97 9.06 0.74
N LYS A 241 12.60 8.40 -0.24
CA LYS A 241 12.79 8.98 -1.56
C LYS A 241 11.51 8.76 -2.38
N THR A 242 10.93 9.85 -2.83
CA THR A 242 9.91 9.79 -3.89
C THR A 242 10.59 9.56 -5.24
N PRO A 243 10.09 8.66 -6.08
CA PRO A 243 10.63 8.43 -7.42
C PRO A 243 10.42 9.63 -8.34
#